data_1b11f40759a0045521e04676eb30ed19
#
_entry.id   1b11f40759a0045521e04676eb30ed19
#
_cell.length_a   1.000
_cell.length_b   1.000
_cell.length_c   1.000
_cell.angle_alpha   90.00
_cell.angle_beta   90.00
_cell.angle_gamma   90.00
#
_symmetry.space_group_name_H-M   'P 1'
#
loop_
_entity.id
_entity.type
_entity.pdbx_description
1 polymer ?
#
loop_
_entity_poly.entity_id
_entity_poly.type
_entity_poly.pdbx_seq_one_letter_code
_entity_poly.pdbx_strand_id
1 'polypeptide(L)'
;MLLIKCRRLKRGYLLMKDGMGFGWLNTGHRKKLVFMIVSVLLVSIFECVRLGIIMTAKSEYYMQKADELHQRERKIKAKRGRILDRNGIVLAANEVVCTVSVIHSQIEDEEKVIKVLAGELDIDVEEVTKKVKKVSSMEYIKTNVAKEIGDEIRKYNLAGVKVDEDYKRVYPYDELASKVLGFTGADNQGILGLEAKYDTYLAGTNGQILTLSDAGGIEIKGSCENRVLPVDGQDLYTTLDVNIQKYATQLAWETMVKKEAKQVSIIVMRPDNGEILAMANVPEYNLNSPYELNYEPDEEDAQKDKMDLLNNMWRNFCINDTYEPGSIFKTVTATAALETGVVGLNDSFTCSGATVVSDRRIRCHKTTGHGTQDFTHTVYNSCNPAFVEWGRRVGTDNMYLYMGKLGLLAKTGIDLSGEAGTIIHKQENVGAVELATMSFGQSFQITPVQMLRAVSAIVNGGRLVTPHFGLYTSSSDGSVVNEFAYSTQDEAISSQTSETMKKILEGVVSEGGGTKAYIDGYSIGGKTATSQKLPRGSGKYISSFIGFATADNPQVIAMCLIDEPKGVYYGGTIAAPVVKTLYENILPYIGIERAVQLEKNDD
;
A
#
# COMPACT_ATOMS: atom_id res chain seq x y z
N MET A 1 -10.28 -64.74 1.26
CA MET A 1 -10.06 -65.63 2.44
C MET A 1 -11.40 -66.13 3.00
N LEU A 2 -12.41 -66.33 2.14
CA LEU A 2 -13.80 -66.78 2.54
C LEU A 2 -14.24 -68.06 1.85
N LEU A 3 -13.36 -68.77 1.12
CA LEU A 3 -13.66 -70.01 0.37
C LEU A 3 -13.05 -71.32 0.93
N ILE A 4 -12.37 -71.28 2.09
CA ILE A 4 -11.72 -72.46 2.67
C ILE A 4 -12.45 -73.01 3.91
N LYS A 5 -13.53 -72.39 4.40
CA LYS A 5 -14.29 -72.86 5.56
C LYS A 5 -15.54 -73.68 5.27
N CYS A 6 -15.91 -73.89 4.00
CA CYS A 6 -17.12 -74.69 3.63
C CYS A 6 -16.91 -76.20 3.45
N ARG A 7 -15.71 -76.76 3.58
CA ARG A 7 -15.44 -78.22 3.39
C ARG A 7 -15.39 -79.06 4.64
N ARG A 8 -15.56 -78.47 5.85
CA ARG A 8 -15.51 -79.23 7.13
C ARG A 8 -16.87 -79.49 7.80
N LEU A 9 -17.97 -79.03 7.22
CA LEU A 9 -19.33 -79.23 7.78
C LEU A 9 -20.14 -80.36 7.19
N LYS A 10 -19.58 -81.21 6.27
CA LYS A 10 -20.27 -82.36 5.65
C LYS A 10 -19.93 -83.73 6.26
N ARG A 11 -19.14 -83.84 7.36
CA ARG A 11 -18.81 -85.13 8.00
C ARG A 11 -19.37 -85.30 9.43
N GLY A 12 -20.21 -84.41 9.91
CA GLY A 12 -20.83 -84.47 11.24
C GLY A 12 -22.32 -84.92 11.22
N TYR A 13 -22.89 -85.26 10.04
CA TYR A 13 -24.36 -85.59 9.93
C TYR A 13 -24.72 -87.02 9.91
N LEU A 14 -23.79 -87.94 10.23
CA LEU A 14 -24.13 -89.42 10.08
C LEU A 14 -23.95 -90.21 11.37
N LEU A 15 -23.91 -89.66 12.55
CA LEU A 15 -23.87 -90.39 13.83
C LEU A 15 -24.66 -89.66 14.90
N MET A 16 -25.94 -89.50 14.78
CA MET A 16 -26.88 -89.29 15.89
C MET A 16 -28.30 -89.65 15.45
N LYS A 17 -28.52 -90.91 15.23
CA LYS A 17 -29.82 -91.52 15.31
C LYS A 17 -29.73 -92.44 16.50
N ASP A 18 -30.14 -91.92 17.64
CA ASP A 18 -30.89 -92.63 18.69
C ASP A 18 -30.84 -91.78 19.98
N GLY A 19 -31.96 -91.33 20.40
CA GLY A 19 -32.31 -91.10 21.77
C GLY A 19 -31.81 -89.84 22.47
N MET A 20 -32.48 -88.73 22.19
CA MET A 20 -32.72 -87.75 23.26
C MET A 20 -34.08 -87.05 23.01
N GLY A 21 -35.00 -87.32 23.93
CA GLY A 21 -36.34 -86.81 23.94
C GLY A 21 -36.33 -85.26 23.89
N PHE A 22 -37.06 -84.72 22.92
CA PHE A 22 -37.39 -83.33 22.89
C PHE A 22 -38.26 -82.96 24.09
N GLY A 23 -37.58 -82.60 25.19
CA GLY A 23 -38.27 -82.00 26.34
C GLY A 23 -39.10 -80.81 25.86
N TRP A 24 -40.37 -80.84 26.20
CA TRP A 24 -41.35 -79.82 25.91
C TRP A 24 -40.87 -78.46 26.35
N LEU A 25 -40.33 -77.64 25.43
CA LEU A 25 -40.08 -76.21 25.67
C LEU A 25 -41.42 -75.57 26.05
N ASN A 26 -41.50 -75.11 27.28
CA ASN A 26 -42.64 -74.38 27.85
C ASN A 26 -43.17 -73.34 26.84
N THR A 27 -44.49 -73.26 26.62
CA THR A 27 -45.14 -72.39 25.62
C THR A 27 -44.66 -70.92 25.72
N GLY A 28 -44.19 -70.51 26.91
CA GLY A 28 -43.55 -69.18 27.17
C GLY A 28 -42.16 -69.01 26.53
N HIS A 29 -41.34 -70.09 26.45
CA HIS A 29 -40.04 -70.02 25.79
C HIS A 29 -40.18 -70.02 24.26
N ARG A 30 -41.12 -70.76 23.69
CA ARG A 30 -41.41 -70.71 22.25
C ARG A 30 -41.89 -69.31 21.81
N LYS A 31 -42.77 -68.66 22.57
CA LYS A 31 -43.22 -67.29 22.30
C LYS A 31 -42.08 -66.30 22.38
N LYS A 32 -41.17 -66.40 23.35
CA LYS A 32 -39.96 -65.54 23.45
C LYS A 32 -39.01 -65.76 22.28
N LEU A 33 -38.82 -67.01 21.87
CA LEU A 33 -37.92 -67.37 20.76
C LEU A 33 -38.49 -66.88 19.41
N VAL A 34 -39.82 -67.02 19.18
CA VAL A 34 -40.49 -66.46 18.02
C VAL A 34 -40.42 -64.92 18.03
N PHE A 35 -40.67 -64.30 19.16
CA PHE A 35 -40.55 -62.85 19.32
C PHE A 35 -39.12 -62.36 18.99
N MET A 36 -38.08 -63.08 19.47
CA MET A 36 -36.67 -62.75 19.21
C MET A 36 -36.33 -62.90 17.73
N ILE A 37 -36.80 -63.98 17.07
CA ILE A 37 -36.62 -64.21 15.63
C ILE A 37 -37.31 -63.13 14.82
N VAL A 38 -38.56 -62.81 15.16
CA VAL A 38 -39.34 -61.73 14.48
C VAL A 38 -38.66 -60.36 14.67
N SER A 39 -38.16 -60.07 15.87
CA SER A 39 -37.41 -58.83 16.14
C SER A 39 -36.14 -58.73 15.33
N VAL A 40 -35.35 -59.80 15.23
CA VAL A 40 -34.13 -59.83 14.40
C VAL A 40 -34.47 -59.67 12.92
N LEU A 41 -35.57 -60.32 12.47
CA LEU A 41 -36.01 -60.22 11.08
C LEU A 41 -36.49 -58.83 10.74
N LEU A 42 -37.22 -58.17 11.63
CA LEU A 42 -37.64 -56.77 11.45
C LEU A 42 -36.44 -55.79 11.42
N VAL A 43 -35.46 -56.00 12.30
CA VAL A 43 -34.20 -55.20 12.29
C VAL A 43 -33.45 -55.41 10.96
N SER A 44 -33.33 -56.68 10.52
CA SER A 44 -32.66 -57.00 9.25
C SER A 44 -33.40 -56.40 8.03
N ILE A 45 -34.73 -56.43 8.01
CA ILE A 45 -35.54 -55.79 6.95
C ILE A 45 -35.33 -54.27 6.99
N PHE A 46 -35.34 -53.67 8.19
CA PHE A 46 -35.11 -52.24 8.33
C PHE A 46 -33.71 -51.83 7.82
N GLU A 47 -32.64 -52.57 8.15
CA GLU A 47 -31.29 -52.32 7.65
C GLU A 47 -31.21 -52.53 6.12
N CYS A 48 -31.87 -53.54 5.56
CA CYS A 48 -31.91 -53.72 4.11
C CYS A 48 -32.61 -52.57 3.41
N VAL A 49 -33.75 -52.09 3.93
CA VAL A 49 -34.47 -50.92 3.38
C VAL A 49 -33.58 -49.66 3.50
N ARG A 50 -32.93 -49.46 4.67
CA ARG A 50 -32.00 -48.33 4.88
C ARG A 50 -30.83 -48.37 3.90
N LEU A 51 -30.22 -49.53 3.68
CA LEU A 51 -29.16 -49.71 2.68
C LEU A 51 -29.70 -49.46 1.27
N GLY A 52 -30.90 -49.94 0.93
CA GLY A 52 -31.54 -49.66 -0.36
C GLY A 52 -31.76 -48.16 -0.61
N ILE A 53 -32.18 -47.39 0.42
CA ILE A 53 -32.35 -45.94 0.33
C ILE A 53 -31.00 -45.25 0.12
N ILE A 54 -29.96 -45.71 0.84
CA ILE A 54 -28.60 -45.16 0.69
C ILE A 54 -28.06 -45.45 -0.73
N MET A 55 -28.25 -46.65 -1.24
CA MET A 55 -27.74 -47.08 -2.55
C MET A 55 -28.51 -46.51 -3.74
N THR A 56 -29.74 -46.05 -3.56
CA THR A 56 -30.58 -45.52 -4.65
C THR A 56 -30.85 -44.03 -4.47
N ALA A 57 -31.66 -43.65 -3.47
CA ALA A 57 -32.13 -42.28 -3.28
C ALA A 57 -31.05 -41.30 -2.79
N LYS A 58 -30.03 -41.80 -2.09
CA LYS A 58 -28.93 -41.01 -1.57
C LYS A 58 -27.56 -41.33 -2.21
N SER A 59 -27.56 -42.14 -3.28
CA SER A 59 -26.33 -42.56 -3.95
C SER A 59 -25.52 -41.38 -4.44
N GLU A 60 -26.11 -40.42 -5.13
CA GLU A 60 -25.41 -39.22 -5.62
C GLU A 60 -24.82 -38.40 -4.48
N TYR A 61 -25.56 -38.19 -3.40
CA TYR A 61 -25.09 -37.47 -2.24
C TYR A 61 -23.88 -38.13 -1.58
N TYR A 62 -23.92 -39.45 -1.39
CA TYR A 62 -22.79 -40.16 -0.79
C TYR A 62 -21.63 -40.37 -1.75
N MET A 63 -21.89 -40.48 -3.07
CA MET A 63 -20.83 -40.48 -4.09
C MET A 63 -20.11 -39.12 -4.11
N GLN A 64 -20.86 -38.00 -4.13
CA GLN A 64 -20.27 -36.67 -4.06
C GLN A 64 -19.43 -36.46 -2.78
N LYS A 65 -19.97 -36.91 -1.63
CA LYS A 65 -19.19 -36.86 -0.38
C LYS A 65 -17.97 -37.77 -0.37
N ALA A 66 -18.02 -38.93 -0.99
CA ALA A 66 -16.87 -39.79 -1.14
C ALA A 66 -15.83 -39.17 -2.07
N ASP A 67 -16.27 -38.57 -3.17
CA ASP A 67 -15.39 -37.84 -4.09
C ASP A 67 -14.74 -36.67 -3.41
N GLU A 68 -15.48 -35.87 -2.63
CA GLU A 68 -14.93 -34.78 -1.82
C GLU A 68 -13.86 -35.25 -0.79
N LEU A 69 -14.05 -36.44 -0.21
CA LEU A 69 -13.11 -37.03 0.73
C LEU A 69 -11.86 -37.66 0.07
N HIS A 70 -12.04 -38.13 -1.19
CA HIS A 70 -10.97 -38.76 -1.96
C HIS A 70 -10.24 -37.76 -2.91
N GLN A 71 -10.84 -36.59 -3.18
CA GLN A 71 -10.19 -35.54 -3.96
C GLN A 71 -9.19 -34.78 -3.11
N ARG A 72 -7.96 -34.76 -3.55
CA ARG A 72 -6.91 -33.92 -3.00
C ARG A 72 -6.70 -32.73 -3.89
N GLU A 73 -6.91 -31.56 -3.33
CA GLU A 73 -6.71 -30.29 -4.02
C GLU A 73 -5.31 -29.75 -3.73
N ARG A 74 -4.52 -29.51 -4.78
CA ARG A 74 -3.28 -28.74 -4.72
C ARG A 74 -3.46 -27.45 -5.52
N LYS A 75 -3.13 -26.31 -4.92
CA LYS A 75 -3.19 -25.01 -5.59
C LYS A 75 -1.97 -24.84 -6.49
N ILE A 76 -2.19 -24.38 -7.71
CA ILE A 76 -1.15 -23.85 -8.60
C ILE A 76 -1.22 -22.34 -8.45
N LYS A 77 -0.19 -21.72 -7.91
CA LYS A 77 -0.17 -20.25 -7.76
C LYS A 77 -0.17 -19.59 -9.13
N ALA A 78 -1.02 -18.57 -9.30
CA ALA A 78 -0.98 -17.68 -10.45
C ALA A 78 0.27 -16.78 -10.34
N LYS A 79 0.86 -16.44 -11.47
CA LYS A 79 1.92 -15.44 -11.53
C LYS A 79 1.30 -14.07 -11.28
N ARG A 80 1.82 -13.33 -10.29
CA ARG A 80 1.38 -11.97 -9.99
C ARG A 80 1.81 -11.02 -11.11
N GLY A 81 0.95 -10.08 -11.51
CA GLY A 81 1.28 -9.05 -12.49
C GLY A 81 2.47 -8.19 -12.03
N ARG A 82 3.21 -7.67 -12.97
CA ARG A 82 4.33 -6.74 -12.71
C ARG A 82 3.78 -5.35 -12.35
N ILE A 83 4.57 -4.56 -11.62
CA ILE A 83 4.34 -3.12 -11.49
C ILE A 83 5.43 -2.42 -12.30
N LEU A 84 5.03 -1.53 -13.17
CA LEU A 84 5.91 -0.81 -14.08
C LEU A 84 5.76 0.69 -13.88
N ASP A 85 6.84 1.42 -14.14
CA ASP A 85 6.77 2.88 -14.23
C ASP A 85 6.07 3.32 -15.53
N ARG A 86 5.88 4.62 -15.72
CA ARG A 86 5.23 5.19 -16.91
C ARG A 86 5.95 4.88 -18.23
N ASN A 87 7.23 4.54 -18.18
CA ASN A 87 8.09 4.24 -19.33
C ASN A 87 8.24 2.73 -19.55
N GLY A 88 7.56 1.88 -18.76
CA GLY A 88 7.65 0.43 -18.85
C GLY A 88 8.82 -0.19 -18.09
N ILE A 89 9.50 0.57 -17.24
CA ILE A 89 10.58 0.05 -16.39
C ILE A 89 9.97 -0.74 -15.23
N VAL A 90 10.46 -1.95 -15.00
CA VAL A 90 9.91 -2.87 -13.99
C VAL A 90 10.30 -2.42 -12.58
N LEU A 91 9.30 -2.15 -11.73
CA LEU A 91 9.45 -1.79 -10.33
C LEU A 91 9.21 -2.97 -9.38
N ALA A 92 8.34 -3.90 -9.77
CA ALA A 92 8.09 -5.15 -9.05
C ALA A 92 7.83 -6.27 -10.06
N ALA A 93 8.46 -7.42 -9.83
CA ALA A 93 8.38 -8.61 -10.69
C ALA A 93 8.30 -9.88 -9.85
N ASN A 94 8.26 -11.02 -10.51
CA ASN A 94 8.33 -12.32 -9.85
C ASN A 94 9.56 -13.09 -10.33
N GLU A 95 10.22 -13.72 -9.40
CA GLU A 95 11.24 -14.73 -9.65
C GLU A 95 10.61 -16.12 -9.53
N VAL A 96 10.95 -17.02 -10.44
CA VAL A 96 10.48 -18.40 -10.38
C VAL A 96 11.30 -19.14 -9.32
N VAL A 97 10.62 -19.66 -8.32
CA VAL A 97 11.19 -20.45 -7.23
C VAL A 97 10.45 -21.78 -7.10
N CYS A 98 10.90 -22.65 -6.21
CA CYS A 98 10.23 -23.90 -5.90
C CYS A 98 9.83 -23.94 -4.42
N THR A 99 8.70 -24.60 -4.15
CA THR A 99 8.31 -25.02 -2.81
C THR A 99 8.48 -26.52 -2.70
N VAL A 100 9.31 -26.96 -1.74
CA VAL A 100 9.54 -28.37 -1.45
C VAL A 100 8.68 -28.81 -0.29
N SER A 101 7.86 -29.84 -0.50
CA SER A 101 6.96 -30.43 0.50
C SER A 101 7.05 -31.94 0.51
N VAL A 102 6.60 -32.56 1.60
CA VAL A 102 6.57 -34.01 1.74
C VAL A 102 5.17 -34.48 2.14
N ILE A 103 4.81 -35.66 1.67
CA ILE A 103 3.58 -36.36 1.98
C ILE A 103 3.99 -37.63 2.74
N HIS A 104 3.85 -37.61 4.06
CA HIS A 104 4.34 -38.70 4.93
C HIS A 104 3.86 -40.11 4.48
N SER A 105 2.59 -40.25 4.14
CA SER A 105 2.00 -41.54 3.70
C SER A 105 2.55 -42.10 2.38
N GLN A 106 3.28 -41.27 1.59
CA GLN A 106 3.86 -41.66 0.30
C GLN A 106 5.37 -41.89 0.38
N ILE A 107 6.02 -41.62 1.52
CA ILE A 107 7.46 -41.81 1.67
C ILE A 107 7.75 -43.29 1.81
N GLU A 108 8.59 -43.84 0.91
CA GLU A 108 9.03 -45.23 0.92
C GLU A 108 10.35 -45.42 1.69
N ASP A 109 11.24 -44.42 1.64
CA ASP A 109 12.57 -44.44 2.25
C ASP A 109 12.83 -43.10 2.99
N GLU A 110 12.49 -43.05 4.27
CA GLU A 110 12.63 -41.85 5.09
C GLU A 110 14.07 -41.40 5.22
N GLU A 111 15.05 -42.33 5.39
CA GLU A 111 16.45 -41.98 5.60
C GLU A 111 17.04 -41.30 4.35
N LYS A 112 16.72 -41.83 3.17
CA LYS A 112 17.14 -41.24 1.89
C LYS A 112 16.54 -39.89 1.68
N VAL A 113 15.23 -39.71 1.95
CA VAL A 113 14.51 -38.43 1.83
C VAL A 113 15.15 -37.39 2.76
N ILE A 114 15.38 -37.73 4.05
CA ILE A 114 15.99 -36.83 5.02
C ILE A 114 17.40 -36.41 4.57
N LYS A 115 18.22 -37.37 4.15
CA LYS A 115 19.61 -37.11 3.75
C LYS A 115 19.67 -36.19 2.54
N VAL A 116 18.85 -36.44 1.50
CA VAL A 116 18.85 -35.64 0.26
C VAL A 116 18.31 -34.25 0.56
N LEU A 117 17.16 -34.13 1.25
CA LEU A 117 16.56 -32.83 1.51
C LEU A 117 17.42 -31.95 2.43
N ALA A 118 18.06 -32.55 3.46
CA ALA A 118 18.97 -31.80 4.33
C ALA A 118 20.19 -31.29 3.56
N GLY A 119 20.77 -32.11 2.68
CA GLY A 119 21.95 -31.75 1.89
C GLY A 119 21.66 -30.71 0.80
N GLU A 120 20.63 -30.94 -0.01
CA GLU A 120 20.32 -30.03 -1.13
C GLU A 120 19.71 -28.69 -0.68
N LEU A 121 18.98 -28.68 0.44
CA LEU A 121 18.32 -27.48 0.93
C LEU A 121 19.14 -26.71 1.98
N ASP A 122 20.29 -27.25 2.39
CA ASP A 122 21.11 -26.69 3.47
C ASP A 122 20.27 -26.40 4.73
N ILE A 123 19.60 -27.44 5.26
CA ILE A 123 18.77 -27.40 6.45
C ILE A 123 19.28 -28.45 7.44
N ASP A 124 19.16 -28.15 8.74
CA ASP A 124 19.53 -29.09 9.79
C ASP A 124 18.76 -30.41 9.63
N VAL A 125 19.51 -31.52 9.73
CA VAL A 125 18.96 -32.88 9.64
C VAL A 125 17.87 -33.13 10.68
N GLU A 126 18.00 -32.57 11.88
CA GLU A 126 16.98 -32.73 12.93
C GLU A 126 15.67 -32.05 12.56
N GLU A 127 15.73 -30.84 11.96
CA GLU A 127 14.55 -30.11 11.48
C GLU A 127 13.85 -30.86 10.35
N VAL A 128 14.61 -31.32 9.35
CA VAL A 128 14.06 -32.12 8.24
C VAL A 128 13.45 -33.41 8.77
N THR A 129 14.11 -34.10 9.69
CA THR A 129 13.62 -35.34 10.31
C THR A 129 12.28 -35.11 11.01
N LYS A 130 12.15 -34.01 11.77
CA LYS A 130 10.91 -33.67 12.46
C LYS A 130 9.75 -33.45 11.51
N LYS A 131 10.00 -32.76 10.38
CA LYS A 131 9.00 -32.47 9.35
C LYS A 131 8.63 -33.73 8.56
N VAL A 132 9.61 -34.55 8.15
CA VAL A 132 9.40 -35.79 7.40
C VAL A 132 8.61 -36.82 8.21
N LYS A 133 8.91 -36.98 9.53
CA LYS A 133 8.22 -37.92 10.40
C LYS A 133 6.85 -37.45 10.90
N LYS A 134 6.49 -36.19 10.64
CA LYS A 134 5.19 -35.67 11.05
C LYS A 134 4.08 -36.29 10.22
N VAL A 135 3.18 -37.01 10.88
CA VAL A 135 2.01 -37.61 10.23
C VAL A 135 1.02 -36.50 9.84
N SER A 136 1.16 -36.02 8.62
CA SER A 136 0.28 -34.99 8.04
C SER A 136 -0.02 -35.31 6.58
N SER A 137 -1.07 -34.72 6.04
CA SER A 137 -1.43 -34.87 4.63
C SER A 137 -0.35 -34.28 3.71
N MET A 138 0.28 -33.19 4.12
CA MET A 138 1.41 -32.52 3.46
C MET A 138 2.12 -31.63 4.46
N GLU A 139 3.47 -31.60 4.42
CA GLU A 139 4.29 -30.73 5.25
C GLU A 139 5.28 -29.99 4.38
N TYR A 140 5.36 -28.67 4.54
CA TYR A 140 6.33 -27.83 3.82
C TYR A 140 7.70 -27.96 4.46
N ILE A 141 8.70 -28.38 3.67
CA ILE A 141 10.10 -28.46 4.10
C ILE A 141 10.76 -27.08 3.97
N LYS A 142 10.72 -26.51 2.75
CA LYS A 142 11.28 -25.19 2.47
C LYS A 142 10.52 -24.52 1.31
N THR A 143 10.22 -23.24 1.46
CA THR A 143 9.66 -22.37 0.42
C THR A 143 10.76 -21.49 -0.16
N ASN A 144 10.52 -20.83 -1.29
CA ASN A 144 11.47 -19.94 -1.95
C ASN A 144 12.83 -20.59 -2.27
N VAL A 145 12.80 -21.87 -2.66
CA VAL A 145 13.98 -22.63 -3.09
C VAL A 145 14.32 -22.21 -4.52
N ALA A 146 15.59 -21.95 -4.82
CA ALA A 146 16.03 -21.65 -6.17
C ALA A 146 15.60 -22.77 -7.15
N LYS A 147 15.21 -22.39 -8.36
CA LYS A 147 14.67 -23.33 -9.36
C LYS A 147 15.67 -24.46 -9.65
N GLU A 148 16.96 -24.13 -9.74
CA GLU A 148 18.04 -25.08 -10.01
C GLU A 148 18.10 -26.18 -8.94
N ILE A 149 18.01 -25.80 -7.66
CA ILE A 149 17.99 -26.75 -6.53
C ILE A 149 16.70 -27.59 -6.57
N GLY A 150 15.56 -26.97 -6.87
CA GLY A 150 14.30 -27.69 -7.05
C GLY A 150 14.38 -28.75 -8.15
N ASP A 151 15.01 -28.41 -9.28
CA ASP A 151 15.21 -29.31 -10.43
C ASP A 151 16.18 -30.46 -10.08
N GLU A 152 17.22 -30.21 -9.27
CA GLU A 152 18.12 -31.27 -8.77
C GLU A 152 17.32 -32.24 -7.85
N ILE A 153 16.52 -31.72 -6.92
CA ILE A 153 15.70 -32.58 -6.04
C ILE A 153 14.73 -33.44 -6.85
N ARG A 154 14.14 -32.91 -7.93
CA ARG A 154 13.27 -33.69 -8.85
C ARG A 154 14.00 -34.89 -9.49
N LYS A 155 15.30 -34.74 -9.84
CA LYS A 155 16.09 -35.82 -10.45
C LYS A 155 16.25 -37.04 -9.54
N TYR A 156 16.23 -36.88 -8.22
CA TYR A 156 16.29 -37.98 -7.26
C TYR A 156 15.03 -38.86 -7.26
N ASN A 157 13.92 -38.37 -7.83
CA ASN A 157 12.62 -39.07 -7.96
C ASN A 157 12.19 -39.76 -6.65
N LEU A 158 12.20 -39.02 -5.55
CA LEU A 158 11.90 -39.52 -4.22
C LEU A 158 10.38 -39.66 -4.02
N ALA A 159 9.94 -40.86 -3.66
CA ALA A 159 8.54 -41.11 -3.33
C ALA A 159 8.11 -40.24 -2.13
N GLY A 160 6.98 -39.56 -2.24
CA GLY A 160 6.44 -38.68 -1.20
C GLY A 160 7.05 -37.28 -1.13
N VAL A 161 8.06 -36.95 -1.95
CA VAL A 161 8.59 -35.59 -2.08
C VAL A 161 7.93 -34.90 -3.28
N LYS A 162 7.40 -33.70 -3.05
CA LYS A 162 6.82 -32.83 -4.08
C LYS A 162 7.63 -31.55 -4.18
N VAL A 163 7.92 -31.14 -5.42
CA VAL A 163 8.63 -29.89 -5.75
C VAL A 163 7.74 -29.14 -6.72
N ASP A 164 6.94 -28.22 -6.16
CA ASP A 164 6.01 -27.41 -6.93
C ASP A 164 6.65 -26.08 -7.32
N GLU A 165 6.36 -25.59 -8.54
CA GLU A 165 6.76 -24.25 -8.95
C GLU A 165 6.00 -23.21 -8.12
N ASP A 166 6.70 -22.18 -7.72
CA ASP A 166 6.20 -21.06 -6.93
C ASP A 166 6.81 -19.75 -7.43
N TYR A 167 6.29 -18.65 -6.95
CA TYR A 167 6.75 -17.32 -7.33
C TYR A 167 7.12 -16.52 -6.08
N LYS A 168 8.32 -15.93 -6.09
CA LYS A 168 8.77 -14.97 -5.09
C LYS A 168 8.67 -13.57 -5.67
N ARG A 169 8.04 -12.64 -4.96
CA ARG A 169 8.00 -11.24 -5.34
C ARG A 169 9.38 -10.62 -5.17
N VAL A 170 9.84 -9.87 -6.19
CA VAL A 170 11.16 -9.23 -6.21
C VAL A 170 11.00 -7.78 -6.66
N TYR A 171 11.71 -6.90 -5.98
CA TYR A 171 11.76 -5.46 -6.23
C TYR A 171 13.18 -5.09 -6.67
N PRO A 172 13.41 -4.86 -7.99
CA PRO A 172 14.76 -4.69 -8.56
C PRO A 172 15.54 -3.48 -8.03
N TYR A 173 14.84 -2.54 -7.40
CA TYR A 173 15.42 -1.32 -6.84
C TYR A 173 15.39 -1.28 -5.32
N ASP A 174 15.22 -2.42 -4.67
CA ASP A 174 15.25 -2.63 -3.21
C ASP A 174 14.41 -1.63 -2.41
N GLU A 175 14.92 -0.42 -2.17
CA GLU A 175 14.29 0.59 -1.30
C GLU A 175 13.48 1.64 -2.08
N LEU A 176 13.66 1.74 -3.41
CA LEU A 176 13.10 2.84 -4.20
C LEU A 176 11.57 2.86 -4.13
N ALA A 177 11.01 3.99 -3.70
CA ALA A 177 9.56 4.19 -3.54
C ALA A 177 8.88 3.12 -2.65
N SER A 178 9.58 2.60 -1.63
CA SER A 178 9.11 1.49 -0.80
C SER A 178 7.75 1.77 -0.16
N LYS A 179 7.54 3.00 0.32
CA LYS A 179 6.29 3.43 0.97
C LYS A 179 5.15 3.74 -0.02
N VAL A 180 5.42 3.67 -1.33
CA VAL A 180 4.43 3.76 -2.41
C VAL A 180 4.12 2.38 -2.96
N LEU A 181 5.15 1.65 -3.38
CA LEU A 181 4.97 0.31 -3.94
C LEU A 181 4.35 -0.65 -2.93
N GLY A 182 4.85 -0.64 -1.69
CA GLY A 182 4.46 -1.63 -0.70
C GLY A 182 5.02 -3.00 -1.03
N PHE A 183 4.54 -4.03 -0.33
CA PHE A 183 5.04 -5.39 -0.46
C PHE A 183 3.92 -6.42 -0.35
N THR A 184 4.25 -7.68 -0.72
CA THR A 184 3.34 -8.82 -0.64
C THR A 184 3.63 -9.71 0.57
N GLY A 185 2.60 -10.38 1.06
CA GLY A 185 2.72 -11.42 2.08
C GLY A 185 3.15 -12.77 1.50
N ALA A 186 3.26 -13.77 2.36
CA ALA A 186 3.69 -15.13 2.02
C ALA A 186 2.77 -15.82 0.99
N ASP A 187 1.47 -15.50 1.01
CA ASP A 187 0.48 -16.03 0.07
C ASP A 187 0.33 -15.19 -1.20
N ASN A 188 1.32 -14.33 -1.49
CA ASN A 188 1.36 -13.44 -2.65
C ASN A 188 0.25 -12.38 -2.68
N GLN A 189 -0.48 -12.15 -1.56
CA GLN A 189 -1.42 -11.05 -1.43
C GLN A 189 -0.70 -9.74 -1.13
N GLY A 190 -1.19 -8.63 -1.67
CA GLY A 190 -0.68 -7.28 -1.35
C GLY A 190 -0.98 -6.89 0.09
N ILE A 191 0.03 -6.42 0.83
CA ILE A 191 -0.10 -6.01 2.24
C ILE A 191 -0.21 -4.49 2.37
N LEU A 192 0.61 -3.74 1.66
CA LEU A 192 0.67 -2.28 1.69
C LEU A 192 0.84 -1.69 0.29
N GLY A 193 0.70 -0.37 0.18
CA GLY A 193 1.01 0.40 -1.01
C GLY A 193 0.16 0.04 -2.23
N LEU A 194 0.75 0.18 -3.41
CA LEU A 194 0.13 -0.19 -4.69
C LEU A 194 -0.12 -1.69 -4.80
N GLU A 195 0.75 -2.51 -4.20
CA GLU A 195 0.56 -3.96 -4.13
C GLU A 195 -0.79 -4.32 -3.49
N ALA A 196 -1.16 -3.66 -2.40
CA ALA A 196 -2.44 -3.88 -1.73
C ALA A 196 -3.61 -3.21 -2.47
N LYS A 197 -3.40 -1.99 -2.97
CA LYS A 197 -4.46 -1.22 -3.62
C LYS A 197 -4.95 -1.87 -4.92
N TYR A 198 -4.04 -2.43 -5.69
CA TYR A 198 -4.30 -3.06 -6.97
C TYR A 198 -4.26 -4.59 -6.92
N ASP A 199 -4.37 -5.19 -5.72
CA ASP A 199 -4.27 -6.63 -5.52
C ASP A 199 -5.25 -7.43 -6.38
N THR A 200 -6.47 -6.94 -6.56
CA THR A 200 -7.51 -7.57 -7.40
C THR A 200 -7.12 -7.73 -8.86
N TYR A 201 -6.25 -6.87 -9.38
CA TYR A 201 -5.73 -6.94 -10.74
C TYR A 201 -4.41 -7.73 -10.79
N LEU A 202 -3.55 -7.51 -9.79
CA LEU A 202 -2.20 -8.07 -9.74
C LEU A 202 -2.18 -9.56 -9.37
N ALA A 203 -3.05 -10.02 -8.46
CA ALA A 203 -2.95 -11.36 -7.87
C ALA A 203 -3.23 -12.51 -8.85
N GLY A 204 -4.05 -12.26 -9.89
CA GLY A 204 -4.54 -13.32 -10.77
C GLY A 204 -5.51 -14.29 -10.06
N THR A 205 -5.76 -15.42 -10.67
CA THR A 205 -6.59 -16.50 -10.11
C THR A 205 -5.81 -17.80 -10.08
N ASN A 206 -5.63 -18.35 -8.89
CA ASN A 206 -4.91 -19.61 -8.72
C ASN A 206 -5.60 -20.77 -9.44
N GLY A 207 -4.81 -21.62 -10.05
CA GLY A 207 -5.25 -22.90 -10.59
C GLY A 207 -5.33 -23.98 -9.52
N GLN A 208 -5.84 -25.13 -9.89
CA GLN A 208 -6.04 -26.29 -9.00
C GLN A 208 -5.65 -27.58 -9.71
N ILE A 209 -5.02 -28.48 -8.99
CA ILE A 209 -4.82 -29.88 -9.39
C ILE A 209 -5.67 -30.73 -8.46
N LEU A 210 -6.65 -31.41 -9.02
CA LEU A 210 -7.48 -32.39 -8.32
C LEU A 210 -6.93 -33.78 -8.60
N THR A 211 -6.42 -34.46 -7.59
CA THR A 211 -5.96 -35.84 -7.64
C THR A 211 -6.85 -36.72 -6.80
N LEU A 212 -7.11 -37.96 -7.24
CA LEU A 212 -7.85 -38.94 -6.44
C LEU A 212 -6.87 -39.66 -5.50
N SER A 213 -7.20 -39.71 -4.22
CA SER A 213 -6.48 -40.48 -3.21
C SER A 213 -7.32 -41.60 -2.65
N ASP A 214 -6.67 -42.68 -2.21
CA ASP A 214 -7.32 -43.75 -1.47
C ASP A 214 -7.70 -43.33 -0.05
N ALA A 215 -8.34 -44.21 0.72
CA ALA A 215 -8.71 -43.97 2.11
C ALA A 215 -7.52 -43.74 3.05
N GLY A 216 -6.30 -44.03 2.63
CA GLY A 216 -5.03 -43.76 3.33
C GLY A 216 -4.38 -42.43 2.91
N GLY A 217 -4.99 -41.68 1.98
CA GLY A 217 -4.45 -40.44 1.46
C GLY A 217 -3.32 -40.62 0.42
N ILE A 218 -3.16 -41.83 -0.14
CA ILE A 218 -2.16 -42.14 -1.17
C ILE A 218 -2.79 -41.88 -2.54
N GLU A 219 -2.11 -41.11 -3.40
CA GLU A 219 -2.54 -40.86 -4.78
C GLU A 219 -2.71 -42.18 -5.55
N ILE A 220 -3.87 -42.39 -6.19
CA ILE A 220 -4.15 -43.57 -6.98
C ILE A 220 -3.37 -43.45 -8.28
N LYS A 221 -2.36 -44.30 -8.48
CA LYS A 221 -1.55 -44.35 -9.70
C LYS A 221 -2.45 -44.58 -10.93
N GLY A 222 -2.41 -43.63 -11.88
CA GLY A 222 -3.19 -43.71 -13.12
C GLY A 222 -4.59 -43.09 -13.05
N SER A 223 -4.98 -42.45 -11.95
CA SER A 223 -6.19 -41.60 -11.92
C SER A 223 -5.97 -40.37 -12.80
N CYS A 224 -7.01 -39.92 -13.50
CA CYS A 224 -6.95 -38.68 -14.27
C CYS A 224 -6.77 -37.50 -13.32
N GLU A 225 -5.66 -36.77 -13.47
CA GLU A 225 -5.50 -35.44 -12.87
C GLU A 225 -6.45 -34.47 -13.58
N ASN A 226 -7.38 -33.88 -12.85
CA ASN A 226 -8.15 -32.77 -13.37
C ASN A 226 -7.41 -31.48 -13.01
N ARG A 227 -6.90 -30.76 -14.03
CA ARG A 227 -6.07 -29.56 -13.85
C ARG A 227 -6.83 -28.35 -14.35
N VAL A 228 -7.11 -27.42 -13.45
CA VAL A 228 -7.55 -26.06 -13.79
C VAL A 228 -6.31 -25.18 -13.81
N LEU A 229 -6.00 -24.64 -14.98
CA LEU A 229 -4.83 -23.76 -15.13
C LEU A 229 -5.04 -22.44 -14.39
N PRO A 230 -4.01 -21.84 -13.80
CA PRO A 230 -4.08 -20.52 -13.23
C PRO A 230 -4.30 -19.46 -14.31
N VAL A 231 -4.90 -18.36 -13.93
CA VAL A 231 -4.98 -17.15 -14.75
C VAL A 231 -4.04 -16.11 -14.13
N ASP A 232 -2.99 -15.74 -14.85
CA ASP A 232 -2.00 -14.79 -14.36
C ASP A 232 -2.61 -13.41 -14.11
N GLY A 233 -2.03 -12.68 -13.17
CA GLY A 233 -2.39 -11.31 -12.87
C GLY A 233 -2.00 -10.35 -14.00
N GLN A 234 -2.68 -9.20 -14.02
CA GLN A 234 -2.44 -8.14 -14.99
C GLN A 234 -1.27 -7.27 -14.54
N ASP A 235 -0.47 -6.80 -15.47
CA ASP A 235 0.60 -5.84 -15.22
C ASP A 235 0.01 -4.45 -14.96
N LEU A 236 0.48 -3.75 -13.93
CA LEU A 236 0.06 -2.40 -13.56
C LEU A 236 1.08 -1.38 -14.07
N TYR A 237 0.66 -0.47 -14.95
CA TYR A 237 1.44 0.71 -15.33
C TYR A 237 1.09 1.89 -14.42
N THR A 238 2.12 2.54 -13.91
CA THR A 238 1.99 3.64 -12.94
C THR A 238 2.45 4.97 -13.53
N THR A 239 2.07 6.06 -12.88
CA THR A 239 2.54 7.42 -13.20
C THR A 239 3.97 7.69 -12.75
N LEU A 240 4.52 6.82 -11.87
CA LEU A 240 5.89 6.96 -11.40
C LEU A 240 6.87 7.01 -12.56
N ASP A 241 7.87 7.86 -12.42
CA ASP A 241 9.04 7.90 -13.30
C ASP A 241 10.27 7.55 -12.46
N VAL A 242 10.91 6.43 -12.80
CA VAL A 242 12.06 5.90 -12.05
C VAL A 242 13.19 6.90 -11.93
N ASN A 243 13.44 7.71 -12.97
CA ASN A 243 14.53 8.68 -12.95
C ASN A 243 14.20 9.86 -12.02
N ILE A 244 12.96 10.40 -12.10
CA ILE A 244 12.51 11.46 -11.19
C ILE A 244 12.48 10.94 -9.75
N GLN A 245 11.99 9.72 -9.53
CA GLN A 245 11.96 9.09 -8.22
C GLN A 245 13.37 8.93 -7.62
N LYS A 246 14.35 8.47 -8.42
CA LYS A 246 15.76 8.35 -7.99
C LYS A 246 16.34 9.70 -7.58
N TYR A 247 16.16 10.75 -8.40
CA TYR A 247 16.61 12.10 -8.05
C TYR A 247 15.96 12.61 -6.77
N ALA A 248 14.63 12.44 -6.63
CA ALA A 248 13.92 12.86 -5.43
C ALA A 248 14.40 12.10 -4.19
N THR A 249 14.59 10.79 -4.28
CA THR A 249 15.08 9.95 -3.17
C THR A 249 16.50 10.34 -2.76
N GLN A 250 17.40 10.51 -3.73
CA GLN A 250 18.78 10.92 -3.47
C GLN A 250 18.83 12.29 -2.76
N LEU A 251 18.12 13.29 -3.27
CA LEU A 251 18.08 14.63 -2.67
C LEU A 251 17.46 14.61 -1.27
N ALA A 252 16.43 13.77 -1.06
CA ALA A 252 15.84 13.61 0.26
C ALA A 252 16.84 12.99 1.24
N TRP A 253 17.59 11.97 0.84
CA TRP A 253 18.63 11.32 1.62
C TRP A 253 19.78 12.28 1.98
N GLU A 254 20.34 12.96 0.98
CA GLU A 254 21.41 13.95 1.18
C GLU A 254 20.96 15.06 2.14
N THR A 255 19.70 15.50 2.00
CA THR A 255 19.13 16.52 2.88
C THR A 255 18.92 15.99 4.29
N MET A 256 18.43 14.76 4.45
CA MET A 256 18.23 14.14 5.75
C MET A 256 19.57 14.02 6.52
N VAL A 257 20.60 13.51 5.87
CA VAL A 257 21.94 13.39 6.46
C VAL A 257 22.53 14.77 6.79
N LYS A 258 22.51 15.72 5.83
CA LYS A 258 23.07 17.06 6.01
C LYS A 258 22.39 17.87 7.11
N LYS A 259 21.10 17.61 7.35
CA LYS A 259 20.30 18.33 8.35
C LYS A 259 20.08 17.54 9.62
N GLU A 260 20.60 16.33 9.71
CA GLU A 260 20.32 15.42 10.82
C GLU A 260 18.81 15.41 11.12
N ALA A 261 18.01 15.35 10.03
CA ALA A 261 16.56 15.40 10.11
C ALA A 261 16.00 14.03 10.44
N LYS A 262 14.86 13.99 11.11
CA LYS A 262 14.17 12.75 11.41
C LYS A 262 13.72 12.03 10.14
N GLN A 263 13.18 12.81 9.19
CA GLN A 263 12.77 12.33 7.87
C GLN A 263 12.69 13.47 6.86
N VAL A 264 12.79 13.15 5.59
CA VAL A 264 12.58 14.09 4.49
C VAL A 264 11.66 13.47 3.46
N SER A 265 10.67 14.25 3.02
CA SER A 265 9.74 13.82 1.97
C SER A 265 9.75 14.78 0.80
N ILE A 266 9.74 14.23 -0.41
CA ILE A 266 9.61 15.00 -1.66
C ILE A 266 8.51 14.37 -2.50
N ILE A 267 7.52 15.18 -2.91
CA ILE A 267 6.44 14.77 -3.81
C ILE A 267 6.59 15.59 -5.09
N VAL A 268 6.49 14.93 -6.23
CA VAL A 268 6.48 15.55 -7.56
C VAL A 268 5.22 15.12 -8.30
N MET A 269 4.41 16.07 -8.75
CA MET A 269 3.09 15.80 -9.36
C MET A 269 2.89 16.68 -10.60
N ARG A 270 2.13 16.19 -11.55
CA ARG A 270 1.61 17.01 -12.66
C ARG A 270 0.37 17.77 -12.17
N PRO A 271 0.37 19.11 -12.20
CA PRO A 271 -0.75 19.88 -11.68
C PRO A 271 -2.00 19.83 -12.56
N ASP A 272 -1.87 19.49 -13.84
CA ASP A 272 -2.95 19.45 -14.81
C ASP A 272 -3.89 18.25 -14.66
N ASN A 273 -3.36 17.08 -14.22
CA ASN A 273 -4.11 15.82 -14.17
C ASN A 273 -3.98 15.05 -12.85
N GLY A 274 -3.02 15.39 -11.99
CA GLY A 274 -2.81 14.73 -10.69
C GLY A 274 -1.87 13.51 -10.71
N GLU A 275 -1.22 13.20 -11.84
CA GLU A 275 -0.21 12.15 -11.92
C GLU A 275 0.95 12.42 -10.97
N ILE A 276 1.21 11.50 -10.04
CA ILE A 276 2.38 11.59 -9.14
C ILE A 276 3.57 10.92 -9.82
N LEU A 277 4.55 11.74 -10.20
CA LEU A 277 5.76 11.29 -10.90
C LEU A 277 6.79 10.70 -9.94
N ALA A 278 6.82 11.21 -8.70
CA ALA A 278 7.68 10.70 -7.63
C ALA A 278 7.09 11.03 -6.26
N MET A 279 7.31 10.14 -5.30
CA MET A 279 7.02 10.34 -3.89
C MET A 279 8.09 9.63 -3.05
N ALA A 280 9.10 10.38 -2.63
CA ALA A 280 10.18 9.90 -1.77
C ALA A 280 9.88 10.20 -0.30
N ASN A 281 10.11 9.23 0.58
CA ASN A 281 9.91 9.35 2.02
C ASN A 281 11.08 8.70 2.76
N VAL A 282 12.18 9.39 2.91
CA VAL A 282 13.37 8.82 3.55
C VAL A 282 13.32 8.99 5.08
N PRO A 283 13.76 7.98 5.85
CA PRO A 283 14.37 6.72 5.40
C PRO A 283 13.35 5.77 4.76
N GLU A 284 13.73 5.19 3.64
CA GLU A 284 12.99 4.12 2.97
C GLU A 284 13.41 2.77 3.57
N TYR A 285 12.68 1.68 3.26
CA TYR A 285 13.00 0.32 3.73
C TYR A 285 13.15 -0.65 2.56
N ASN A 286 13.89 -1.75 2.77
CA ASN A 286 14.09 -2.77 1.73
C ASN A 286 12.80 -3.58 1.50
N LEU A 287 12.24 -3.47 0.29
CA LEU A 287 11.04 -4.20 -0.13
C LEU A 287 11.23 -5.71 -0.22
N ASN A 288 12.46 -6.17 -0.42
CA ASN A 288 12.80 -7.59 -0.45
C ASN A 288 12.95 -8.20 0.96
N SER A 289 13.09 -7.35 2.00
CA SER A 289 13.17 -7.73 3.43
C SER A 289 12.28 -6.82 4.30
N PRO A 290 10.97 -6.70 4.03
CA PRO A 290 10.13 -5.66 4.63
C PRO A 290 9.89 -5.83 6.13
N TYR A 291 10.17 -7.00 6.70
CA TYR A 291 10.03 -7.31 8.14
C TYR A 291 11.32 -7.14 8.93
N GLU A 292 12.37 -6.61 8.29
CA GLU A 292 13.62 -6.20 8.93
C GLU A 292 13.61 -4.68 9.11
N LEU A 293 13.97 -4.22 10.33
CA LEU A 293 14.07 -2.79 10.59
C LEU A 293 15.27 -2.21 9.84
N ASN A 294 15.09 -1.06 9.21
CA ASN A 294 16.15 -0.32 8.50
C ASN A 294 16.99 0.57 9.42
N TYR A 295 16.82 0.46 10.73
CA TYR A 295 17.53 1.19 11.77
C TYR A 295 17.70 0.31 13.02
N GLU A 296 18.66 0.66 13.85
CA GLU A 296 18.82 0.04 15.17
C GLU A 296 17.89 0.73 16.18
N PRO A 297 16.98 -0.02 16.86
CA PRO A 297 16.09 0.55 17.87
C PRO A 297 16.87 1.17 19.03
N ASP A 298 16.49 2.36 19.43
CA ASP A 298 17.02 3.01 20.65
C ASP A 298 16.38 2.41 21.92
N GLU A 299 16.75 2.95 23.11
CA GLU A 299 16.24 2.43 24.40
C GLU A 299 14.72 2.57 24.54
N GLU A 300 14.11 3.59 23.91
CA GLU A 300 12.66 3.80 23.92
C GLU A 300 11.97 2.81 22.97
N ASP A 301 12.53 2.63 21.78
CA ASP A 301 12.03 1.69 20.77
C ASP A 301 12.19 0.23 21.20
N ALA A 302 13.25 -0.11 21.94
CA ALA A 302 13.47 -1.46 22.46
C ALA A 302 12.36 -1.96 23.42
N GLN A 303 11.53 -1.05 23.94
CA GLN A 303 10.38 -1.38 24.79
C GLN A 303 9.07 -1.57 24.01
N LYS A 304 9.04 -1.22 22.71
CA LYS A 304 7.86 -1.32 21.83
C LYS A 304 7.77 -2.72 21.21
N ASP A 305 6.56 -3.10 20.84
CA ASP A 305 6.36 -4.31 20.01
C ASP A 305 7.02 -4.15 18.65
N LYS A 306 7.66 -5.21 18.15
CA LYS A 306 8.29 -5.21 16.82
C LYS A 306 7.34 -4.78 15.72
N MET A 307 6.06 -5.17 15.79
CA MET A 307 5.07 -4.79 14.78
C MET A 307 4.75 -3.29 14.82
N ASP A 308 4.79 -2.65 15.98
CA ASP A 308 4.61 -1.20 16.09
C ASP A 308 5.79 -0.45 15.44
N LEU A 309 7.01 -0.95 15.62
CA LEU A 309 8.21 -0.40 14.97
C LEU A 309 8.14 -0.55 13.46
N LEU A 310 7.76 -1.74 12.97
CA LEU A 310 7.56 -2.01 11.55
C LEU A 310 6.46 -1.15 10.95
N ASN A 311 5.32 -1.03 11.61
CA ASN A 311 4.23 -0.15 11.18
C ASN A 311 4.68 1.31 11.07
N ASN A 312 5.51 1.80 12.00
CA ASN A 312 6.08 3.14 11.94
C ASN A 312 7.06 3.28 10.77
N MET A 313 7.91 2.28 10.51
CA MET A 313 8.84 2.24 9.39
C MET A 313 8.12 2.29 8.03
N TRP A 314 7.02 1.54 7.91
CA TRP A 314 6.24 1.46 6.66
C TRP A 314 5.37 2.71 6.38
N ARG A 315 5.17 3.58 7.38
CA ARG A 315 4.31 4.77 7.21
C ARG A 315 4.81 5.68 6.09
N ASN A 316 3.86 6.10 5.26
CA ASN A 316 4.08 7.13 4.25
C ASN A 316 3.64 8.50 4.82
N PHE A 317 4.59 9.31 5.24
CA PHE A 317 4.33 10.62 5.83
C PHE A 317 3.47 11.53 4.92
N CYS A 318 3.61 11.40 3.61
CA CYS A 318 2.89 12.25 2.66
C CYS A 318 1.37 12.07 2.70
N ILE A 319 0.89 10.89 3.16
CA ILE A 319 -0.52 10.52 3.15
C ILE A 319 -1.06 10.04 4.50
N ASN A 320 -0.21 9.37 5.32
CA ASN A 320 -0.67 8.76 6.57
C ASN A 320 -0.58 9.70 7.78
N ASP A 321 0.14 10.81 7.65
CA ASP A 321 0.38 11.77 8.73
C ASP A 321 -0.17 13.15 8.38
N THR A 322 -0.61 13.86 9.42
CA THR A 322 -1.07 15.23 9.29
C THR A 322 -0.09 16.18 9.97
N TYR A 323 0.01 17.38 9.43
CA TYR A 323 0.86 18.44 9.96
C TYR A 323 0.19 19.80 9.79
N GLU A 324 0.62 20.79 10.53
CA GLU A 324 0.21 22.16 10.30
C GLU A 324 0.95 22.72 9.07
N PRO A 325 0.26 23.14 7.99
CA PRO A 325 0.91 23.54 6.73
C PRO A 325 1.70 24.86 6.84
N GLY A 326 1.44 25.63 7.89
CA GLY A 326 2.10 26.92 8.11
C GLY A 326 1.90 27.86 6.92
N SER A 327 2.92 28.66 6.60
CA SER A 327 2.83 29.73 5.61
C SER A 327 2.55 29.28 4.18
N ILE A 328 2.59 27.98 3.85
CA ILE A 328 2.07 27.51 2.54
C ILE A 328 0.57 27.73 2.48
N PHE A 329 -0.16 27.56 3.57
CA PHE A 329 -1.61 27.80 3.63
C PHE A 329 -2.02 29.25 3.32
N LYS A 330 -1.10 30.22 3.44
CA LYS A 330 -1.35 31.60 3.03
C LYS A 330 -1.73 31.72 1.56
N THR A 331 -1.35 30.77 0.71
CA THR A 331 -1.81 30.69 -0.68
C THR A 331 -3.32 30.48 -0.73
N VAL A 332 -3.88 29.63 0.15
CA VAL A 332 -5.34 29.40 0.27
C VAL A 332 -6.04 30.65 0.78
N THR A 333 -5.52 31.28 1.85
CA THR A 333 -6.11 32.51 2.41
C THR A 333 -6.08 33.66 1.41
N ALA A 334 -4.98 33.83 0.66
CA ALA A 334 -4.86 34.84 -0.38
C ALA A 334 -5.86 34.59 -1.51
N THR A 335 -5.98 33.35 -1.96
CA THR A 335 -6.96 32.92 -2.96
C THR A 335 -8.39 33.22 -2.50
N ALA A 336 -8.75 32.84 -1.28
CA ALA A 336 -10.08 33.11 -0.73
C ALA A 336 -10.38 34.62 -0.63
N ALA A 337 -9.37 35.43 -0.25
CA ALA A 337 -9.50 36.88 -0.18
C ALA A 337 -9.77 37.55 -1.55
N LEU A 338 -9.06 37.08 -2.60
CA LEU A 338 -9.27 37.53 -3.97
C LEU A 338 -10.62 37.08 -4.54
N GLU A 339 -10.97 35.82 -4.38
CA GLU A 339 -12.23 35.22 -4.85
C GLU A 339 -13.47 35.86 -4.24
N THR A 340 -13.41 36.22 -2.95
CA THR A 340 -14.52 36.92 -2.27
C THR A 340 -14.52 38.42 -2.51
N GLY A 341 -13.49 38.97 -3.14
CA GLY A 341 -13.35 40.39 -3.43
C GLY A 341 -13.18 41.27 -2.17
N VAL A 342 -12.91 40.65 -1.00
CA VAL A 342 -12.71 41.41 0.26
C VAL A 342 -11.33 42.06 0.34
N VAL A 343 -10.44 41.70 -0.59
CA VAL A 343 -9.10 42.28 -0.75
C VAL A 343 -8.79 42.41 -2.26
N GLY A 344 -8.29 43.57 -2.67
CA GLY A 344 -7.74 43.83 -4.00
C GLY A 344 -6.23 43.93 -3.97
N LEU A 345 -5.57 43.86 -5.13
CA LEU A 345 -4.11 43.93 -5.26
C LEU A 345 -3.52 45.24 -4.72
N ASN A 346 -4.30 46.34 -4.75
CA ASN A 346 -3.90 47.66 -4.26
C ASN A 346 -4.15 47.88 -2.76
N ASP A 347 -4.82 46.91 -2.10
CA ASP A 347 -5.02 46.99 -0.65
C ASP A 347 -3.67 46.92 0.08
N SER A 348 -3.50 47.76 1.09
CA SER A 348 -2.26 47.87 1.81
C SER A 348 -2.43 47.50 3.30
N PHE A 349 -1.35 47.03 3.89
CA PHE A 349 -1.28 46.72 5.33
C PHE A 349 0.05 47.21 5.89
N THR A 350 -0.01 47.85 7.06
CA THR A 350 1.20 48.30 7.78
C THR A 350 1.55 47.32 8.87
N CYS A 351 2.67 46.62 8.71
CA CYS A 351 3.18 45.65 9.66
C CYS A 351 4.19 46.29 10.63
N SER A 352 3.85 46.35 11.90
CA SER A 352 4.72 46.82 13.00
C SER A 352 5.45 45.70 13.75
N GLY A 353 5.50 44.48 13.18
CA GLY A 353 6.17 43.33 13.77
C GLY A 353 5.27 42.39 14.61
N ALA A 354 4.08 42.83 14.96
CA ALA A 354 3.08 42.00 15.63
C ALA A 354 1.66 42.57 15.43
N THR A 355 0.64 41.74 15.67
CA THR A 355 -0.76 42.17 15.84
C THR A 355 -1.33 41.51 17.08
N VAL A 356 -2.42 42.07 17.62
CA VAL A 356 -3.13 41.51 18.78
C VAL A 356 -4.55 41.13 18.35
N VAL A 357 -4.95 39.90 18.67
CA VAL A 357 -6.28 39.37 18.44
C VAL A 357 -6.81 38.87 19.78
N SER A 358 -7.84 39.52 20.30
CA SER A 358 -8.35 39.28 21.66
C SER A 358 -7.20 39.43 22.69
N ASP A 359 -6.85 38.37 23.40
CA ASP A 359 -5.78 38.31 24.40
C ASP A 359 -4.42 37.81 23.84
N ARG A 360 -4.35 37.47 22.55
CA ARG A 360 -3.18 36.83 21.93
C ARG A 360 -2.39 37.79 21.08
N ARG A 361 -1.09 37.85 21.35
CA ARG A 361 -0.13 38.59 20.51
C ARG A 361 0.47 37.66 19.46
N ILE A 362 0.17 37.90 18.19
CA ILE A 362 0.69 37.16 17.02
C ILE A 362 1.85 37.95 16.44
N ARG A 363 3.04 37.32 16.42
CA ARG A 363 4.29 37.96 15.98
C ARG A 363 4.54 37.69 14.49
N CYS A 364 5.08 38.70 13.81
CA CYS A 364 5.70 38.49 12.52
C CYS A 364 7.08 37.83 12.68
N HIS A 365 7.55 37.11 11.66
CA HIS A 365 8.93 36.61 11.65
C HIS A 365 9.96 37.77 11.62
N LYS A 366 9.63 38.89 10.94
CA LYS A 366 10.36 40.13 11.03
C LYS A 366 9.82 40.96 12.19
N THR A 367 10.46 40.86 13.34
CA THR A 367 10.00 41.47 14.61
C THR A 367 9.99 43.00 14.60
N THR A 368 10.80 43.62 13.74
CA THR A 368 10.84 45.07 13.49
C THR A 368 9.70 45.55 12.59
N GLY A 369 8.92 44.61 12.00
CA GLY A 369 7.89 44.91 11.05
C GLY A 369 8.40 45.09 9.61
N HIS A 370 7.46 44.98 8.65
CA HIS A 370 7.74 45.18 7.23
C HIS A 370 7.42 46.59 6.76
N GLY A 371 6.80 47.44 7.64
CA GLY A 371 6.22 48.70 7.19
C GLY A 371 4.96 48.51 6.38
N THR A 372 4.61 49.53 5.60
CA THR A 372 3.45 49.50 4.69
C THR A 372 3.79 48.74 3.41
N GLN A 373 2.98 47.79 3.08
CA GLN A 373 3.12 46.91 1.91
C GLN A 373 1.74 46.64 1.28
N ASP A 374 1.65 46.53 -0.02
CA ASP A 374 0.44 46.11 -0.71
C ASP A 374 0.17 44.62 -0.49
N PHE A 375 -0.99 44.15 -1.01
CA PHE A 375 -1.39 42.75 -0.89
C PHE A 375 -0.30 41.80 -1.42
N THR A 376 0.24 42.07 -2.61
CA THR A 376 1.26 41.25 -3.27
C THR A 376 2.52 41.12 -2.41
N HIS A 377 3.05 42.22 -1.89
CA HIS A 377 4.21 42.21 -1.01
C HIS A 377 3.94 41.54 0.34
N THR A 378 2.67 41.51 0.84
CA THR A 378 2.35 40.73 2.03
C THR A 378 2.52 39.22 1.82
N VAL A 379 2.29 38.73 0.59
CA VAL A 379 2.53 37.34 0.20
C VAL A 379 4.02 37.06 0.02
N TYR A 380 4.76 37.97 -0.67
CA TYR A 380 6.22 37.89 -0.88
C TYR A 380 6.95 37.79 0.45
N ASN A 381 6.63 38.69 1.37
CA ASN A 381 7.21 38.76 2.70
C ASN A 381 6.61 37.76 3.69
N SER A 382 5.61 36.98 3.29
CA SER A 382 4.94 36.02 4.18
C SER A 382 4.54 36.63 5.54
N CYS A 383 3.96 37.84 5.53
CA CYS A 383 3.69 38.65 6.71
C CYS A 383 2.52 38.10 7.54
N ASN A 384 2.78 37.53 8.74
CA ASN A 384 1.72 36.96 9.60
C ASN A 384 0.65 37.98 9.98
N PRO A 385 0.99 39.22 10.48
CA PRO A 385 -0.02 40.21 10.83
C PRO A 385 -0.94 40.60 9.66
N ALA A 386 -0.41 40.70 8.44
CA ALA A 386 -1.23 40.96 7.26
C ALA A 386 -2.21 39.82 6.99
N PHE A 387 -1.75 38.57 7.07
CA PHE A 387 -2.63 37.41 6.85
C PHE A 387 -3.69 37.23 7.95
N VAL A 388 -3.43 37.67 9.18
CA VAL A 388 -4.47 37.77 10.21
C VAL A 388 -5.57 38.75 9.78
N GLU A 389 -5.21 39.91 9.22
CA GLU A 389 -6.19 40.88 8.72
C GLU A 389 -6.94 40.37 7.49
N TRP A 390 -6.21 39.77 6.52
CA TRP A 390 -6.86 39.21 5.33
C TRP A 390 -7.83 38.08 5.70
N GLY A 391 -7.45 37.16 6.59
CA GLY A 391 -8.32 36.10 7.06
C GLY A 391 -9.52 36.62 7.84
N ARG A 392 -9.36 37.71 8.63
CA ARG A 392 -10.45 38.36 9.32
C ARG A 392 -11.47 38.96 8.31
N ARG A 393 -11.01 39.54 7.21
CA ARG A 393 -11.89 40.06 6.13
C ARG A 393 -12.59 38.92 5.37
N VAL A 394 -11.92 37.81 5.11
CA VAL A 394 -12.49 36.60 4.52
C VAL A 394 -13.60 36.06 5.40
N GLY A 395 -13.39 36.01 6.70
CA GLY A 395 -14.33 35.46 7.68
C GLY A 395 -14.34 33.94 7.72
N THR A 396 -14.94 33.39 8.78
CA THR A 396 -14.94 31.93 9.04
C THR A 396 -15.67 31.17 7.94
N ASP A 397 -16.84 31.65 7.50
CA ASP A 397 -17.68 30.94 6.53
C ASP A 397 -16.96 30.79 5.18
N ASN A 398 -16.38 31.87 4.66
CA ASN A 398 -15.63 31.82 3.41
C ASN A 398 -14.33 31.04 3.55
N MET A 399 -13.64 31.11 4.70
CA MET A 399 -12.45 30.30 4.94
C MET A 399 -12.77 28.81 4.81
N TYR A 400 -13.83 28.32 5.45
CA TYR A 400 -14.27 26.93 5.34
C TYR A 400 -14.76 26.58 3.93
N LEU A 401 -15.49 27.50 3.28
CA LEU A 401 -15.94 27.33 1.90
C LEU A 401 -14.75 27.06 0.95
N TYR A 402 -13.71 27.91 1.01
CA TYR A 402 -12.56 27.76 0.12
C TYR A 402 -11.64 26.61 0.54
N MET A 403 -11.53 26.30 1.82
CA MET A 403 -10.88 25.04 2.25
C MET A 403 -11.61 23.83 1.66
N GLY A 404 -12.95 23.83 1.64
CA GLY A 404 -13.75 22.76 1.04
C GLY A 404 -13.56 22.68 -0.48
N LYS A 405 -13.69 23.81 -1.19
CA LYS A 405 -13.49 23.90 -2.65
C LYS A 405 -12.10 23.44 -3.10
N LEU A 406 -11.06 23.74 -2.31
CA LEU A 406 -9.69 23.32 -2.54
C LEU A 406 -9.36 21.93 -1.96
N GLY A 407 -10.38 21.18 -1.51
CA GLY A 407 -10.26 19.78 -1.12
C GLY A 407 -9.54 19.53 0.21
N LEU A 408 -9.38 20.55 1.06
CA LEU A 408 -8.66 20.44 2.34
C LEU A 408 -9.51 19.89 3.49
N LEU A 409 -10.83 19.77 3.33
CA LEU A 409 -11.74 19.24 4.35
C LEU A 409 -12.10 17.77 4.14
N ALA A 410 -11.60 17.14 3.07
CA ALA A 410 -11.85 15.76 2.73
C ALA A 410 -10.56 15.06 2.31
N LYS A 411 -10.57 13.73 2.29
CA LYS A 411 -9.49 12.93 1.71
C LYS A 411 -9.33 13.25 0.22
N THR A 412 -8.12 13.15 -0.31
CA THR A 412 -7.84 13.44 -1.72
C THR A 412 -8.40 12.39 -2.66
N GLY A 413 -8.57 11.17 -2.17
CA GLY A 413 -8.93 10.01 -2.98
C GLY A 413 -7.73 9.39 -3.71
N ILE A 414 -6.52 9.69 -3.25
CA ILE A 414 -5.30 9.05 -3.76
C ILE A 414 -5.43 7.52 -3.70
N ASP A 415 -4.93 6.86 -4.70
CA ASP A 415 -4.98 5.41 -4.85
C ASP A 415 -3.95 4.65 -3.99
N LEU A 416 -3.76 5.11 -2.76
CA LEU A 416 -3.01 4.44 -1.71
C LEU A 416 -3.86 4.29 -0.45
N SER A 417 -3.59 3.23 0.31
CA SER A 417 -4.31 2.96 1.55
C SER A 417 -3.82 3.83 2.71
N GLY A 418 -4.70 4.09 3.67
CA GLY A 418 -4.31 4.73 4.93
C GLY A 418 -4.24 6.26 4.88
N GLU A 419 -4.81 6.93 3.88
CA GLU A 419 -4.86 8.40 3.85
C GLU A 419 -5.53 8.94 5.11
N ALA A 420 -4.82 9.83 5.83
CA ALA A 420 -5.31 10.48 7.04
C ALA A 420 -6.37 11.55 6.71
N GLY A 421 -7.30 11.75 7.62
CA GLY A 421 -8.29 12.83 7.53
C GLY A 421 -7.77 14.13 8.10
N THR A 422 -8.37 15.25 7.67
CA THR A 422 -8.08 16.58 8.22
C THR A 422 -8.49 16.69 9.68
N ILE A 423 -7.63 17.25 10.50
CA ILE A 423 -7.89 17.58 11.91
C ILE A 423 -8.14 19.08 11.99
N ILE A 424 -9.37 19.49 12.24
CA ILE A 424 -9.78 20.90 12.25
C ILE A 424 -10.91 21.11 13.25
N HIS A 425 -11.02 22.34 13.80
CA HIS A 425 -12.17 22.72 14.61
C HIS A 425 -13.47 22.65 13.80
N LYS A 426 -14.59 22.38 14.44
CA LYS A 426 -15.89 22.60 13.81
C LYS A 426 -16.08 24.09 13.56
N GLN A 427 -16.68 24.44 12.41
CA GLN A 427 -16.82 25.83 11.97
C GLN A 427 -17.51 26.72 13.03
N GLU A 428 -18.51 26.19 13.71
CA GLU A 428 -19.26 26.86 14.78
C GLU A 428 -18.41 27.20 16.01
N ASN A 429 -17.28 26.51 16.21
CA ASN A 429 -16.39 26.69 17.37
C ASN A 429 -15.16 27.56 17.04
N VAL A 430 -15.11 28.13 15.84
CA VAL A 430 -13.97 28.98 15.41
C VAL A 430 -14.19 30.41 15.90
N GLY A 431 -13.44 30.80 16.91
CA GLY A 431 -13.38 32.17 17.39
C GLY A 431 -12.37 33.03 16.62
N ALA A 432 -12.24 34.29 17.06
CA ALA A 432 -11.32 35.25 16.40
C ALA A 432 -9.85 34.81 16.42
N VAL A 433 -9.41 34.13 17.49
CA VAL A 433 -8.02 33.66 17.64
C VAL A 433 -7.76 32.47 16.73
N GLU A 434 -8.69 31.49 16.69
CA GLU A 434 -8.60 30.33 15.80
C GLU A 434 -8.57 30.77 14.35
N LEU A 435 -9.49 31.65 13.91
CA LEU A 435 -9.48 32.18 12.54
C LEU A 435 -8.18 32.90 12.20
N ALA A 436 -7.65 33.69 13.14
CA ALA A 436 -6.39 34.40 12.95
C ALA A 436 -5.22 33.43 12.76
N THR A 437 -5.14 32.35 13.53
CA THR A 437 -4.08 31.35 13.41
C THR A 437 -4.27 30.46 12.18
N MET A 438 -5.50 30.09 11.84
CA MET A 438 -5.84 29.38 10.61
C MET A 438 -5.40 30.16 9.36
N SER A 439 -5.53 31.51 9.36
CA SER A 439 -5.17 32.36 8.21
C SER A 439 -3.72 32.22 7.74
N PHE A 440 -2.82 31.75 8.60
CA PHE A 440 -1.44 31.47 8.24
C PHE A 440 -1.03 30.00 8.48
N GLY A 441 -1.99 29.10 8.53
CA GLY A 441 -1.79 27.64 8.48
C GLY A 441 -1.47 26.99 9.82
N GLN A 442 -2.01 27.48 10.93
CA GLN A 442 -1.90 26.88 12.26
C GLN A 442 -3.29 26.56 12.83
N SER A 443 -3.34 25.78 13.93
CA SER A 443 -4.57 25.34 14.62
C SER A 443 -5.45 24.35 13.85
N PHE A 444 -4.92 23.76 12.78
CA PHE A 444 -5.49 22.61 12.08
C PHE A 444 -4.37 21.82 11.43
N GLN A 445 -4.66 20.55 11.07
CA GLN A 445 -3.67 19.68 10.43
C GLN A 445 -4.27 19.02 9.18
N ILE A 446 -3.45 18.90 8.16
CA ILE A 446 -3.76 18.26 6.86
C ILE A 446 -2.58 17.41 6.41
N THR A 447 -2.81 16.51 5.47
CA THR A 447 -1.72 15.74 4.88
C THR A 447 -0.91 16.57 3.89
N PRO A 448 0.38 16.26 3.66
CA PRO A 448 1.16 16.89 2.60
C PRO A 448 0.52 16.80 1.22
N VAL A 449 -0.08 15.65 0.86
CA VAL A 449 -0.74 15.48 -0.43
C VAL A 449 -1.99 16.36 -0.58
N GLN A 450 -2.75 16.60 0.51
CA GLN A 450 -3.87 17.55 0.49
C GLN A 450 -3.38 18.97 0.19
N MET A 451 -2.28 19.40 0.82
CA MET A 451 -1.72 20.74 0.58
C MET A 451 -1.18 20.88 -0.84
N LEU A 452 -0.49 19.86 -1.36
CA LEU A 452 0.01 19.83 -2.75
C LEU A 452 -1.15 19.94 -3.75
N ARG A 453 -2.22 19.15 -3.55
CA ARG A 453 -3.43 19.19 -4.38
C ARG A 453 -4.10 20.56 -4.37
N ALA A 454 -4.22 21.19 -3.22
CA ALA A 454 -4.83 22.51 -3.08
C ALA A 454 -4.03 23.59 -3.83
N VAL A 455 -2.70 23.60 -3.68
CA VAL A 455 -1.84 24.55 -4.41
C VAL A 455 -1.84 24.24 -5.91
N SER A 456 -1.88 22.96 -6.28
CA SER A 456 -2.05 22.57 -7.69
C SER A 456 -3.31 23.21 -8.31
N ALA A 457 -4.46 23.13 -7.62
CA ALA A 457 -5.69 23.76 -8.07
C ALA A 457 -5.58 25.28 -8.19
N ILE A 458 -4.81 25.93 -7.30
CA ILE A 458 -4.58 27.37 -7.34
C ILE A 458 -3.79 27.77 -8.59
N VAL A 459 -2.89 26.92 -9.10
CA VAL A 459 -1.98 27.29 -10.21
C VAL A 459 -2.31 26.64 -11.55
N ASN A 460 -3.32 25.76 -11.64
CA ASN A 460 -3.69 25.04 -12.85
C ASN A 460 -4.99 25.55 -13.54
N GLY A 461 -5.42 26.76 -13.20
CA GLY A 461 -6.66 27.34 -13.71
C GLY A 461 -7.90 27.04 -12.86
N GLY A 462 -7.74 26.56 -11.64
CA GLY A 462 -8.84 26.31 -10.69
C GLY A 462 -9.41 24.88 -10.73
N ARG A 463 -8.71 23.92 -11.30
CA ARG A 463 -9.15 22.52 -11.38
C ARG A 463 -8.60 21.71 -10.21
N LEU A 464 -9.48 21.12 -9.40
CA LEU A 464 -9.11 20.26 -8.30
C LEU A 464 -9.00 18.81 -8.80
N VAL A 465 -7.79 18.36 -9.10
CA VAL A 465 -7.47 17.02 -9.60
C VAL A 465 -7.32 15.99 -8.48
N THR A 466 -7.48 14.71 -8.79
CA THR A 466 -7.20 13.63 -7.84
C THR A 466 -5.77 13.14 -8.02
N PRO A 467 -4.90 13.25 -7.01
CA PRO A 467 -3.57 12.66 -7.03
C PRO A 467 -3.64 11.15 -7.20
N HIS A 468 -2.81 10.55 -8.07
CA HIS A 468 -2.86 9.11 -8.34
C HIS A 468 -1.56 8.56 -8.89
N PHE A 469 -1.45 7.21 -8.83
CA PHE A 469 -0.33 6.44 -9.37
C PHE A 469 -0.73 5.49 -10.50
N GLY A 470 -1.90 4.84 -10.45
CA GLY A 470 -2.30 3.88 -11.48
C GLY A 470 -2.69 4.57 -12.78
N LEU A 471 -2.19 4.09 -13.91
CA LEU A 471 -2.61 4.53 -15.24
C LEU A 471 -3.57 3.52 -15.87
N TYR A 472 -3.09 2.30 -16.05
CA TYR A 472 -3.86 1.21 -16.65
C TYR A 472 -3.28 -0.15 -16.25
N THR A 473 -4.05 -1.22 -16.50
CA THR A 473 -3.54 -2.58 -16.45
C THR A 473 -3.47 -3.17 -17.84
N SER A 474 -2.47 -4.05 -18.06
CA SER A 474 -2.32 -4.81 -19.30
C SER A 474 -2.26 -6.30 -19.02
N SER A 475 -2.70 -7.08 -19.99
CA SER A 475 -2.49 -8.54 -20.01
C SER A 475 -1.05 -8.87 -20.39
N SER A 476 -0.68 -10.15 -20.28
CA SER A 476 0.68 -10.64 -20.57
C SER A 476 1.13 -10.43 -22.02
N ASP A 477 0.18 -10.23 -22.96
CA ASP A 477 0.45 -9.90 -24.37
C ASP A 477 0.63 -8.39 -24.61
N GLY A 478 0.50 -7.56 -23.56
CA GLY A 478 0.62 -6.11 -23.61
C GLY A 478 -0.65 -5.36 -24.00
N SER A 479 -1.78 -6.05 -24.22
CA SER A 479 -3.04 -5.37 -24.49
C SER A 479 -3.59 -4.71 -23.22
N VAL A 480 -4.04 -3.44 -23.33
CA VAL A 480 -4.66 -2.70 -22.23
C VAL A 480 -6.01 -3.36 -21.88
N VAL A 481 -6.19 -3.69 -20.61
CA VAL A 481 -7.41 -4.34 -20.09
C VAL A 481 -8.30 -3.35 -19.36
N ASN A 482 -7.72 -2.53 -18.47
CA ASN A 482 -8.44 -1.52 -17.71
C ASN A 482 -7.68 -0.21 -17.73
N GLU A 483 -8.34 0.88 -18.05
CA GLU A 483 -7.82 2.24 -17.85
C GLU A 483 -8.47 2.84 -16.61
N PHE A 484 -7.67 3.54 -15.79
CA PHE A 484 -8.17 4.17 -14.58
C PHE A 484 -8.53 5.63 -14.85
N ALA A 485 -9.75 6.00 -14.48
CA ALA A 485 -10.22 7.37 -14.59
C ALA A 485 -10.31 8.01 -13.19
N TYR A 486 -9.77 9.21 -13.08
CA TYR A 486 -9.75 9.95 -11.81
C TYR A 486 -10.63 11.19 -11.91
N SER A 487 -11.34 11.49 -10.84
CA SER A 487 -12.24 12.64 -10.82
C SER A 487 -11.46 13.95 -10.80
N THR A 488 -11.96 14.92 -11.57
CA THR A 488 -11.53 16.30 -11.54
C THR A 488 -12.75 17.16 -11.24
N GLN A 489 -12.62 18.11 -10.34
CA GLN A 489 -13.64 19.12 -10.09
C GLN A 489 -13.16 20.44 -10.69
N ASP A 490 -13.87 20.92 -11.68
CA ASP A 490 -13.61 22.21 -12.30
C ASP A 490 -14.13 23.36 -11.43
N GLU A 491 -13.58 24.56 -11.63
CA GLU A 491 -14.00 25.80 -11.00
C GLU A 491 -13.97 25.81 -9.46
N ALA A 492 -12.97 25.14 -8.88
CA ALA A 492 -12.70 25.30 -7.44
C ALA A 492 -12.40 26.78 -7.11
N ILE A 493 -11.73 27.46 -8.03
CA ILE A 493 -11.52 28.91 -8.07
C ILE A 493 -11.62 29.43 -9.51
N SER A 494 -11.77 30.75 -9.69
CA SER A 494 -11.78 31.34 -11.01
C SER A 494 -10.41 31.27 -11.70
N SER A 495 -10.39 31.16 -13.02
CA SER A 495 -9.16 31.20 -13.82
C SER A 495 -8.42 32.53 -13.64
N GLN A 496 -9.14 33.63 -13.45
CA GLN A 496 -8.56 34.95 -13.19
C GLN A 496 -7.77 34.99 -11.89
N THR A 497 -8.33 34.42 -10.82
CA THR A 497 -7.61 34.31 -9.53
C THR A 497 -6.40 33.40 -9.66
N SER A 498 -6.52 32.27 -10.37
CA SER A 498 -5.40 31.39 -10.66
C SER A 498 -4.25 32.12 -11.35
N GLU A 499 -4.54 32.89 -12.45
CA GLU A 499 -3.52 33.68 -13.15
C GLU A 499 -2.86 34.71 -12.23
N THR A 500 -3.66 35.38 -11.40
CA THR A 500 -3.14 36.36 -10.43
C THR A 500 -2.22 35.68 -9.40
N MET A 501 -2.64 34.56 -8.85
CA MET A 501 -1.86 33.82 -7.85
C MET A 501 -0.57 33.24 -8.43
N LYS A 502 -0.56 32.76 -9.69
CA LYS A 502 0.67 32.31 -10.37
C LYS A 502 1.72 33.40 -10.39
N LYS A 503 1.35 34.63 -10.83
CA LYS A 503 2.25 35.78 -10.85
C LYS A 503 2.75 36.18 -9.46
N ILE A 504 1.85 36.20 -8.48
CA ILE A 504 2.23 36.49 -7.09
C ILE A 504 3.22 35.44 -6.57
N LEU A 505 2.98 34.16 -6.82
CA LEU A 505 3.84 33.08 -6.35
C LEU A 505 5.18 33.02 -7.10
N GLU A 506 5.24 33.43 -8.36
CA GLU A 506 6.49 33.65 -9.09
C GLU A 506 7.31 34.78 -8.44
N GLY A 507 6.67 35.90 -8.08
CA GLY A 507 7.31 36.97 -7.34
C GLY A 507 7.83 36.57 -5.96
N VAL A 508 7.21 35.60 -5.29
CA VAL A 508 7.78 35.03 -4.04
C VAL A 508 9.16 34.40 -4.28
N VAL A 509 9.39 33.81 -5.45
CA VAL A 509 10.66 33.17 -5.81
C VAL A 509 11.64 34.16 -6.41
N SER A 510 11.21 35.12 -7.21
CA SER A 510 12.10 36.12 -7.81
C SER A 510 12.55 37.20 -6.82
N GLU A 511 11.66 37.67 -5.94
CA GLU A 511 11.91 38.85 -5.09
C GLU A 511 11.65 38.59 -3.59
N GLY A 512 10.89 37.53 -3.26
CA GLY A 512 10.41 37.29 -1.91
C GLY A 512 11.25 36.28 -1.10
N GLY A 513 10.60 35.65 -0.12
CA GLY A 513 11.23 34.69 0.79
C GLY A 513 11.64 33.34 0.16
N GLY A 514 11.32 33.11 -1.12
CA GLY A 514 11.61 31.90 -1.89
C GLY A 514 12.81 32.00 -2.83
N THR A 515 13.59 33.07 -2.80
CA THR A 515 14.68 33.35 -3.76
C THR A 515 15.74 32.25 -3.88
N LYS A 516 15.89 31.39 -2.88
CA LYS A 516 16.78 30.20 -2.96
C LYS A 516 16.25 29.09 -3.87
N ALA A 517 15.01 29.18 -4.34
CA ALA A 517 14.47 28.31 -5.37
C ALA A 517 14.56 28.91 -6.79
N TYR A 518 15.05 30.13 -6.92
CA TYR A 518 15.23 30.78 -8.23
C TYR A 518 16.23 30.02 -9.10
N ILE A 519 15.85 29.80 -10.36
CA ILE A 519 16.67 29.16 -11.39
C ILE A 519 16.69 30.07 -12.61
N ASP A 520 17.88 30.48 -12.99
CA ASP A 520 18.03 31.33 -14.19
C ASP A 520 17.52 30.62 -15.44
N GLY A 521 16.72 31.34 -16.25
CA GLY A 521 16.09 30.81 -17.46
C GLY A 521 14.85 29.95 -17.22
N TYR A 522 14.40 29.76 -15.98
CA TYR A 522 13.13 29.09 -15.67
C TYR A 522 12.23 29.98 -14.81
N SER A 523 10.97 30.11 -15.20
CA SER A 523 9.96 30.78 -14.40
C SER A 523 9.45 29.81 -13.33
N ILE A 524 9.86 30.03 -12.08
CA ILE A 524 9.50 29.21 -10.93
C ILE A 524 8.63 30.02 -9.99
N GLY A 525 7.45 29.50 -9.66
CA GLY A 525 6.61 30.04 -8.59
C GLY A 525 6.64 29.13 -7.35
N GLY A 526 6.38 29.69 -6.17
CA GLY A 526 6.35 28.84 -4.97
C GLY A 526 6.09 29.55 -3.66
N LYS A 527 6.07 28.76 -2.56
CA LYS A 527 5.85 29.28 -1.20
C LYS A 527 6.63 28.48 -0.18
N THR A 528 7.26 29.19 0.75
CA THR A 528 8.01 28.64 1.88
C THR A 528 7.14 28.53 3.12
N ALA A 529 7.39 27.55 3.98
CA ALA A 529 6.85 27.50 5.33
C ALA A 529 7.84 26.94 6.33
N THR A 530 7.58 27.26 7.58
CA THR A 530 8.26 26.69 8.76
C THR A 530 7.21 26.55 9.85
N SER A 531 6.85 25.34 10.18
CA SER A 531 5.79 25.03 11.14
C SER A 531 6.36 24.41 12.39
N GLN A 532 6.02 24.94 13.56
CA GLN A 532 6.41 24.33 14.83
C GLN A 532 5.52 23.13 15.12
N LYS A 533 6.14 22.01 15.47
CA LYS A 533 5.40 20.79 15.87
C LYS A 533 4.75 20.96 17.25
N LEU A 534 3.69 20.20 17.47
CA LEU A 534 3.06 20.10 18.78
C LEU A 534 3.80 19.06 19.65
N PRO A 535 3.90 19.28 20.98
CA PRO A 535 3.47 20.47 21.72
C PRO A 535 4.34 21.70 21.42
N ARG A 536 3.73 22.89 21.44
CA ARG A 536 4.46 24.14 21.25
C ARG A 536 5.58 24.29 22.28
N GLY A 537 6.72 24.83 21.84
CA GLY A 537 7.91 24.99 22.70
C GLY A 537 8.84 23.78 22.71
N SER A 538 8.52 22.69 22.01
CA SER A 538 9.42 21.52 21.88
C SER A 538 10.71 21.79 21.12
N GLY A 539 10.82 22.92 20.41
CA GLY A 539 11.96 23.23 19.55
C GLY A 539 11.97 22.43 18.23
N LYS A 540 10.93 21.64 17.98
CA LYS A 540 10.80 20.79 16.79
C LYS A 540 9.98 21.50 15.70
N TYR A 541 10.48 21.44 14.48
CA TYR A 541 9.89 22.14 13.33
C TYR A 541 9.75 21.20 12.14
N ILE A 542 8.80 21.51 11.25
CA ILE A 542 8.74 21.01 9.88
C ILE A 542 9.03 22.18 8.95
N SER A 543 10.09 22.05 8.17
CA SER A 543 10.51 23.04 7.18
C SER A 543 10.03 22.59 5.81
N SER A 544 9.32 23.43 5.08
CA SER A 544 8.77 23.03 3.80
C SER A 544 8.86 24.13 2.74
N PHE A 545 8.87 23.70 1.50
CA PHE A 545 8.72 24.53 0.32
C PHE A 545 7.88 23.78 -0.72
N ILE A 546 6.91 24.50 -1.29
CA ILE A 546 6.17 24.04 -2.46
C ILE A 546 6.52 24.96 -3.62
N GLY A 547 6.85 24.38 -4.77
CA GLY A 547 7.18 25.13 -5.98
C GLY A 547 6.56 24.49 -7.22
N PHE A 548 6.33 25.29 -8.25
CA PHE A 548 5.85 24.83 -9.55
C PHE A 548 6.63 25.50 -10.69
N ALA A 549 6.73 24.81 -11.79
CA ALA A 549 7.39 25.23 -13.03
C ALA A 549 6.54 24.77 -14.23
N THR A 550 6.38 25.55 -15.27
CA THR A 550 6.73 26.95 -15.45
C THR A 550 5.59 27.82 -14.92
N ALA A 551 5.86 29.05 -14.45
CA ALA A 551 4.80 29.85 -13.82
C ALA A 551 3.65 30.20 -14.77
N ASP A 552 3.91 30.38 -16.06
CA ASP A 552 2.85 30.67 -17.05
C ASP A 552 1.94 29.47 -17.31
N ASN A 553 2.54 28.28 -17.49
CA ASN A 553 1.84 27.03 -17.73
C ASN A 553 2.47 25.91 -16.90
N PRO A 554 2.07 25.74 -15.64
CA PRO A 554 2.68 24.78 -14.73
C PRO A 554 2.62 23.35 -15.26
N GLN A 555 3.79 22.77 -15.53
CA GLN A 555 3.92 21.38 -16.02
C GLN A 555 4.22 20.41 -14.87
N VAL A 556 4.83 20.92 -13.79
CA VAL A 556 5.19 20.15 -12.62
C VAL A 556 5.09 21.00 -11.36
N ILE A 557 4.60 20.38 -10.29
CA ILE A 557 4.59 20.95 -8.95
C ILE A 557 5.33 19.98 -8.02
N ALA A 558 6.20 20.50 -7.16
CA ALA A 558 6.94 19.69 -6.20
C ALA A 558 6.85 20.29 -4.79
N MET A 559 6.82 19.43 -3.79
CA MET A 559 6.83 19.80 -2.38
C MET A 559 7.93 19.04 -1.65
N CYS A 560 8.78 19.78 -0.94
CA CYS A 560 9.79 19.22 -0.04
C CYS A 560 9.42 19.55 1.42
N LEU A 561 9.43 18.51 2.27
CA LEU A 561 9.21 18.62 3.72
C LEU A 561 10.41 18.00 4.45
N ILE A 562 10.96 18.73 5.41
CA ILE A 562 12.10 18.31 6.25
C ILE A 562 11.60 18.33 7.69
N ASP A 563 11.43 17.15 8.28
CA ASP A 563 10.91 16.98 9.64
C ASP A 563 12.05 16.96 10.67
N GLU A 564 11.93 17.81 11.69
CA GLU A 564 12.85 17.95 12.81
C GLU A 564 14.33 18.19 12.39
N PRO A 565 14.60 19.14 11.44
CA PRO A 565 15.98 19.42 11.06
C PRO A 565 16.77 20.03 12.23
N LYS A 566 18.05 19.73 12.33
CA LYS A 566 18.97 20.35 13.28
C LYS A 566 19.55 21.67 12.75
N GLY A 567 19.87 22.59 13.65
CA GLY A 567 20.45 23.89 13.33
C GLY A 567 19.45 24.82 12.63
N VAL A 568 19.77 25.28 11.42
CA VAL A 568 18.88 26.17 10.66
C VAL A 568 17.66 25.40 10.14
N TYR A 569 16.48 25.89 10.49
CA TYR A 569 15.19 25.23 10.26
C TYR A 569 14.21 26.06 9.38
N TYR A 570 14.63 27.15 8.76
CA TYR A 570 13.76 27.96 7.90
C TYR A 570 13.57 27.32 6.53
N GLY A 571 12.31 27.07 6.12
CA GLY A 571 11.97 26.39 4.87
C GLY A 571 12.57 27.06 3.62
N GLY A 572 12.57 28.40 3.57
CA GLY A 572 13.25 29.13 2.51
C GLY A 572 14.77 28.96 2.47
N THR A 573 15.36 28.52 3.58
CA THR A 573 16.82 28.32 3.67
C THR A 573 17.21 26.87 3.37
N ILE A 574 16.38 25.88 3.73
CA ILE A 574 16.79 24.48 3.65
C ILE A 574 15.91 23.64 2.70
N ALA A 575 14.61 23.94 2.53
CA ALA A 575 13.73 23.19 1.65
C ALA A 575 13.66 23.78 0.21
N ALA A 576 13.70 25.12 0.07
CA ALA A 576 13.69 25.76 -1.24
C ALA A 576 14.90 25.36 -2.13
N PRO A 577 16.15 25.29 -1.62
CA PRO A 577 17.28 24.78 -2.40
C PRO A 577 17.14 23.34 -2.86
N VAL A 578 16.46 22.49 -2.10
CA VAL A 578 16.21 21.08 -2.49
C VAL A 578 15.33 21.02 -3.73
N VAL A 579 14.22 21.78 -3.74
CA VAL A 579 13.33 21.85 -4.91
C VAL A 579 14.03 22.52 -6.10
N LYS A 580 14.89 23.53 -5.86
CA LYS A 580 15.76 24.10 -6.90
C LYS A 580 16.60 23.01 -7.58
N THR A 581 17.38 22.27 -6.79
CA THR A 581 18.26 21.22 -7.33
C THR A 581 17.44 20.12 -8.01
N LEU A 582 16.28 19.76 -7.48
CA LEU A 582 15.35 18.85 -8.12
C LEU A 582 14.98 19.35 -9.51
N TYR A 583 14.53 20.59 -9.64
CA TYR A 583 14.09 21.19 -10.91
C TYR A 583 15.23 21.35 -11.92
N GLU A 584 16.42 21.70 -11.47
CA GLU A 584 17.61 21.78 -12.33
C GLU A 584 17.89 20.44 -13.05
N ASN A 585 17.54 19.31 -12.41
CA ASN A 585 17.71 17.98 -12.99
C ASN A 585 16.48 17.51 -13.79
N ILE A 586 15.25 17.72 -13.27
CA ILE A 586 14.08 17.11 -13.89
C ILE A 586 13.45 17.96 -15.00
N LEU A 587 13.56 19.31 -14.99
CA LEU A 587 12.95 20.15 -16.02
C LEU A 587 13.51 19.85 -17.42
N PRO A 588 14.83 19.78 -17.64
CA PRO A 588 15.36 19.36 -18.92
C PRO A 588 14.95 17.93 -19.32
N TYR A 589 14.89 17.04 -18.33
CA TYR A 589 14.49 15.65 -18.54
C TYR A 589 13.06 15.50 -19.04
N ILE A 590 12.11 16.30 -18.53
CA ILE A 590 10.71 16.29 -18.98
C ILE A 590 10.47 17.22 -20.19
N GLY A 591 11.53 17.72 -20.82
CA GLY A 591 11.47 18.51 -22.05
C GLY A 591 11.14 19.99 -21.87
N ILE A 592 11.31 20.54 -20.66
CA ILE A 592 11.16 21.98 -20.42
C ILE A 592 12.51 22.65 -20.60
N GLU A 593 12.64 23.41 -21.68
CA GLU A 593 13.88 24.12 -22.02
C GLU A 593 13.98 25.46 -21.25
N ARG A 594 15.22 25.90 -21.04
CA ARG A 594 15.49 27.23 -20.47
C ARG A 594 15.08 28.31 -21.49
N ALA A 595 14.43 29.35 -21.01
CA ALA A 595 14.21 30.54 -21.85
C ALA A 595 15.57 31.13 -22.24
N VAL A 596 15.83 31.23 -23.53
CA VAL A 596 17.04 31.90 -24.06
C VAL A 596 16.91 33.38 -23.72
N GLN A 597 17.76 33.92 -22.86
CA GLN A 597 17.90 35.35 -22.74
C GLN A 597 18.46 35.86 -24.09
N LEU A 598 17.62 36.52 -24.89
CA LEU A 598 18.14 37.35 -25.95
C LEU A 598 19.00 38.42 -25.27
N GLU A 599 20.33 38.31 -25.44
CA GLU A 599 21.25 39.38 -25.03
C GLU A 599 20.66 40.68 -25.61
N LYS A 600 20.29 41.61 -24.73
CA LYS A 600 20.07 42.98 -25.15
C LYS A 600 21.42 43.44 -25.67
N ASN A 601 21.57 43.46 -27.00
CA ASN A 601 22.60 44.23 -27.63
C ASN A 601 22.33 45.71 -27.25
N ASP A 602 23.09 46.21 -26.30
CA ASP A 602 23.21 47.63 -26.03
C ASP A 602 23.89 48.25 -27.28
N ASP A 603 23.07 48.77 -28.23
CA ASP A 603 23.47 49.71 -29.27
C ASP A 603 23.48 51.15 -28.70
#